data_e11cdc7b55ef4e1c81402e05682cba3c
#
_entry.id   e11cdc7b55ef4e1c81402e05682cba3c
#
_cell.length_a   1.000
_cell.length_b   1.000
_cell.length_c   1.000
_cell.angle_alpha   90.00
_cell.angle_beta   90.00
_cell.angle_gamma   90.00
#
_symmetry.space_group_name_H-M   'P 1'
#
loop_
_entity.id
_entity.type
_entity.pdbx_description
1 polymer ?
#
loop_
_entity_poly.entity_id
_entity_poly.type
_entity_poly.pdbx_seq_one_letter_code
_entity_poly.pdbx_strand_id
1 'polypeptide(L)'
;MFHLSSNISIGKLEQVKPANVKWETSVENYVDTCTIDLPRIKYLVTDKLSTEDKSELNSRKEYIVKEGDAVDVLLGYDGRNERRFKGFVRRVVQGIPVRVECEGYAYLLYDVIFNKSYSSTTAKQIVTDLCQDLDIVISNEIPTIPLENVRFKNATGIQVLEWLKNECKLAVYFNFNELYVGTLFGKSQKTVKLRLGWNTIKDNNFKQRELDKNVKINIVEKNVKGEVKRTPADVQKYSNEKDVKVKAGIPSELLKQIANRLQTKSNYGGHQGDIELFLEPFFNKGFVANVDGFRYPEKSGNYFVEAVKGSFGKGGGRQTIQLTFLQQL
;
A
#
# COMPACT_ATOMS: atom_id res chain seq x y z
N MET A 1 -15.79 -28.20 1.99
CA MET A 1 -16.39 -26.94 1.54
C MET A 1 -15.86 -25.86 2.46
N PHE A 2 -15.24 -24.79 1.95
CA PHE A 2 -14.71 -23.72 2.79
C PHE A 2 -15.82 -22.73 3.14
N HIS A 3 -16.00 -22.42 4.42
CA HIS A 3 -16.95 -21.42 4.89
C HIS A 3 -16.25 -20.07 5.02
N LEU A 4 -16.83 -19.05 4.40
CA LEU A 4 -16.34 -17.68 4.57
C LEU A 4 -16.44 -17.25 6.03
N SER A 5 -15.37 -16.72 6.58
CA SER A 5 -15.31 -16.19 7.92
C SER A 5 -14.75 -14.77 7.96
N SER A 6 -15.29 -13.95 8.86
CA SER A 6 -14.89 -12.57 9.04
C SER A 6 -14.85 -12.22 10.51
N ASN A 7 -13.89 -11.37 10.88
CA ASN A 7 -13.85 -10.67 12.14
C ASN A 7 -13.57 -9.20 11.84
N ILE A 8 -14.61 -8.36 11.93
CA ILE A 8 -14.55 -6.95 11.57
C ILE A 8 -14.97 -6.12 12.76
N SER A 9 -14.17 -5.12 13.11
CA SER A 9 -14.53 -4.10 14.07
C SER A 9 -14.59 -2.72 13.41
N ILE A 10 -15.55 -1.89 13.83
CA ILE A 10 -15.74 -0.52 13.35
C ILE A 10 -16.14 0.33 14.57
N GLY A 11 -15.24 1.19 15.04
CA GLY A 11 -15.46 1.96 16.26
C GLY A 11 -15.79 1.05 17.45
N LYS A 12 -17.00 1.19 18.01
CA LYS A 12 -17.49 0.36 19.11
C LYS A 12 -18.13 -0.98 18.68
N LEU A 13 -18.33 -1.18 17.37
CA LEU A 13 -18.93 -2.40 16.86
C LEU A 13 -17.87 -3.49 16.70
N GLU A 14 -18.12 -4.66 17.29
CA GLU A 14 -17.29 -5.84 17.14
C GLU A 14 -18.03 -6.95 16.37
N GLN A 15 -17.27 -7.82 15.70
CA GLN A 15 -17.79 -8.99 14.97
C GLN A 15 -18.88 -8.63 13.93
N VAL A 16 -18.69 -7.48 13.28
CA VAL A 16 -19.62 -7.00 12.26
C VAL A 16 -19.68 -8.00 11.09
N LYS A 17 -20.92 -8.35 10.69
CA LYS A 17 -21.16 -9.21 9.53
C LYS A 17 -21.49 -8.35 8.29
N PRO A 18 -20.55 -8.17 7.35
CA PRO A 18 -20.77 -7.36 6.18
C PRO A 18 -21.61 -8.10 5.15
N ALA A 19 -22.34 -7.36 4.31
CA ALA A 19 -22.91 -7.89 3.07
C ALA A 19 -21.81 -8.05 2.00
N ASN A 20 -20.88 -7.10 1.95
CA ASN A 20 -19.73 -7.13 1.05
C ASN A 20 -18.59 -6.28 1.63
N VAL A 21 -17.35 -6.69 1.34
CA VAL A 21 -16.14 -5.92 1.65
C VAL A 21 -15.29 -5.88 0.39
N LYS A 22 -14.71 -4.72 0.09
CA LYS A 22 -13.69 -4.53 -0.94
C LYS A 22 -12.53 -3.78 -0.34
N TRP A 23 -11.31 -4.18 -0.65
CA TRP A 23 -10.12 -3.46 -0.23
C TRP A 23 -9.11 -3.37 -1.35
N GLU A 24 -8.28 -2.34 -1.28
CA GLU A 24 -7.18 -2.12 -2.20
C GLU A 24 -5.99 -1.55 -1.45
N THR A 25 -4.82 -2.17 -1.62
CA THR A 25 -3.55 -1.75 -1.01
C THR A 25 -2.44 -1.80 -2.05
N SER A 26 -1.51 -0.84 -2.03
CA SER A 26 -0.40 -0.80 -2.98
C SER A 26 0.85 -0.18 -2.36
N VAL A 27 2.04 -0.60 -2.81
CA VAL A 27 3.31 0.05 -2.47
C VAL A 27 3.53 1.35 -3.25
N GLU A 28 2.82 1.52 -4.36
CA GLU A 28 2.85 2.74 -5.16
C GLU A 28 1.95 3.84 -4.58
N ASN A 29 1.04 3.50 -3.67
CA ASN A 29 0.16 4.45 -3.00
C ASN A 29 0.29 4.33 -1.48
N TYR A 30 0.37 5.48 -0.80
CA TYR A 30 0.35 5.53 0.66
C TYR A 30 -1.07 5.52 1.23
N VAL A 31 -2.10 5.62 0.40
CA VAL A 31 -3.52 5.53 0.80
C VAL A 31 -4.04 4.14 0.46
N ASP A 32 -4.24 3.32 1.49
CA ASP A 32 -4.99 2.08 1.38
C ASP A 32 -6.48 2.39 1.53
N THR A 33 -7.34 1.68 0.82
CA THR A 33 -8.78 1.90 0.87
C THR A 33 -9.54 0.62 1.19
N CYS A 34 -10.67 0.77 1.89
CA CYS A 34 -11.61 -0.32 2.11
C CYS A 34 -13.04 0.20 2.05
N THR A 35 -13.92 -0.57 1.46
CA THR A 35 -15.35 -0.30 1.44
C THR A 35 -16.10 -1.47 2.06
N ILE A 36 -16.94 -1.20 3.05
CA ILE A 36 -17.72 -2.20 3.77
C ILE A 36 -19.19 -1.88 3.55
N ASP A 37 -19.91 -2.76 2.87
CA ASP A 37 -21.36 -2.66 2.72
C ASP A 37 -22.02 -3.42 3.88
N LEU A 38 -22.76 -2.70 4.72
CA LEU A 38 -23.43 -3.23 5.89
C LEU A 38 -24.91 -3.41 5.61
N PRO A 39 -25.54 -4.52 6.03
CA PRO A 39 -26.99 -4.58 6.10
C PRO A 39 -27.50 -3.47 7.03
N ARG A 40 -28.79 -3.21 7.08
CA ARG A 40 -29.36 -2.12 7.91
C ARG A 40 -28.73 -2.07 9.31
N ILE A 41 -28.26 -0.88 9.72
CA ILE A 41 -27.55 -0.65 11.01
C ILE A 41 -28.33 -1.22 12.22
N LYS A 42 -29.68 -1.21 12.18
CA LYS A 42 -30.53 -1.78 13.22
C LYS A 42 -30.23 -3.25 13.58
N TYR A 43 -29.63 -4.01 12.67
CA TYR A 43 -29.29 -5.42 12.88
C TYR A 43 -27.81 -5.66 13.25
N LEU A 44 -27.02 -4.58 13.37
CA LEU A 44 -25.61 -4.66 13.72
C LEU A 44 -25.34 -4.56 15.24
N VAL A 45 -26.42 -4.41 16.02
CA VAL A 45 -26.32 -4.41 17.48
C VAL A 45 -25.87 -5.80 17.93
N THR A 46 -24.60 -5.92 18.31
CA THR A 46 -24.07 -7.15 18.90
C THR A 46 -24.52 -7.27 20.34
N ASP A 47 -24.58 -8.50 20.86
CA ASP A 47 -24.93 -8.77 22.28
C ASP A 47 -23.98 -8.12 23.30
N LYS A 48 -22.83 -7.62 22.82
CA LYS A 48 -21.83 -6.94 23.65
C LYS A 48 -22.08 -5.44 23.89
N LEU A 49 -23.03 -4.82 23.20
CA LEU A 49 -23.40 -3.44 23.50
C LEU A 49 -24.16 -3.38 24.83
N SER A 50 -23.78 -2.43 25.68
CA SER A 50 -24.49 -2.21 26.96
C SER A 50 -25.96 -1.89 26.74
N THR A 51 -26.80 -2.09 27.75
CA THR A 51 -28.23 -1.76 27.69
C THR A 51 -28.44 -0.26 27.46
N GLU A 52 -27.52 0.58 27.96
CA GLU A 52 -27.51 2.03 27.78
C GLU A 52 -27.18 2.42 26.32
N ASP A 53 -26.15 1.80 25.72
CA ASP A 53 -25.83 2.00 24.31
C ASP A 53 -26.99 1.57 23.38
N LYS A 54 -27.70 0.48 23.75
CA LYS A 54 -28.89 0.02 22.99
C LYS A 54 -30.06 0.99 23.11
N SER A 55 -30.25 1.63 24.27
CA SER A 55 -31.31 2.61 24.50
C SER A 55 -31.01 3.95 23.81
N GLU A 56 -29.76 4.38 23.83
CA GLU A 56 -29.31 5.56 23.08
C GLU A 56 -29.45 5.40 21.57
N LEU A 57 -29.17 4.22 21.04
CA LEU A 57 -29.36 3.84 19.63
C LEU A 57 -30.81 3.94 19.14
N ASN A 58 -31.78 3.68 20.04
CA ASN A 58 -33.20 3.77 19.73
C ASN A 58 -33.75 5.19 19.86
N SER A 59 -33.12 6.04 20.67
CA SER A 59 -33.62 7.38 21.03
C SER A 59 -32.96 8.51 20.25
N ARG A 60 -31.72 8.33 19.73
CA ARG A 60 -30.97 9.35 19.01
C ARG A 60 -30.84 8.99 17.53
N LYS A 61 -31.00 9.99 16.64
CA LYS A 61 -30.64 9.93 15.22
C LYS A 61 -29.11 9.86 14.98
N GLU A 62 -28.33 9.51 16.00
CA GLU A 62 -26.88 9.41 15.88
C GLU A 62 -26.50 8.07 15.27
N TYR A 63 -25.57 8.15 14.31
CA TYR A 63 -25.02 6.96 13.63
C TYR A 63 -24.07 6.24 14.57
N ILE A 64 -24.19 4.91 14.64
CA ILE A 64 -23.31 4.04 15.42
C ILE A 64 -21.89 4.08 14.86
N VAL A 65 -21.76 4.25 13.54
CA VAL A 65 -20.50 4.38 12.81
C VAL A 65 -20.33 5.82 12.42
N LYS A 66 -19.20 6.42 12.83
CA LYS A 66 -18.86 7.83 12.59
C LYS A 66 -17.56 7.93 11.80
N GLU A 67 -17.37 9.06 11.14
CA GLU A 67 -16.08 9.43 10.55
C GLU A 67 -15.01 9.49 11.64
N GLY A 68 -13.82 8.94 11.36
CA GLY A 68 -12.73 8.81 12.31
C GLY A 68 -12.76 7.53 13.17
N ASP A 69 -13.83 6.74 13.14
CA ASP A 69 -13.87 5.47 13.85
C ASP A 69 -12.80 4.51 13.32
N ALA A 70 -12.07 3.85 14.21
CA ALA A 70 -11.08 2.85 13.84
C ALA A 70 -11.72 1.62 13.21
N VAL A 71 -11.09 1.07 12.18
CA VAL A 71 -11.57 -0.09 11.43
C VAL A 71 -10.48 -1.15 11.37
N ASP A 72 -10.82 -2.39 11.71
CA ASP A 72 -9.96 -3.56 11.53
C ASP A 72 -10.74 -4.67 10.80
N VAL A 73 -10.20 -5.15 9.69
CA VAL A 73 -10.85 -6.12 8.80
C VAL A 73 -10.00 -7.36 8.67
N LEU A 74 -10.46 -8.45 9.28
CA LEU A 74 -9.86 -9.78 9.16
C LEU A 74 -10.83 -10.68 8.40
N LEU A 75 -10.36 -11.30 7.33
CA LEU A 75 -11.17 -12.14 6.44
C LEU A 75 -10.43 -13.43 6.08
N GLY A 76 -11.17 -14.51 5.97
CA GLY A 76 -10.60 -15.82 5.65
C GLY A 76 -11.65 -16.91 5.47
N TYR A 77 -11.25 -18.12 5.81
CA TYR A 77 -12.09 -19.32 5.75
C TYR A 77 -12.02 -20.09 7.06
N ASP A 78 -13.15 -20.70 7.48
CA ASP A 78 -13.24 -21.64 8.60
C ASP A 78 -12.62 -21.10 9.91
N GLY A 79 -12.77 -19.77 10.17
CA GLY A 79 -12.24 -19.10 11.35
C GLY A 79 -10.76 -18.68 11.25
N ARG A 80 -10.05 -19.07 10.19
CA ARG A 80 -8.68 -18.61 9.92
C ARG A 80 -8.75 -17.30 9.16
N ASN A 81 -8.67 -16.20 9.90
CA ASN A 81 -8.82 -14.87 9.35
C ASN A 81 -7.49 -14.12 9.36
N GLU A 82 -7.09 -13.59 8.21
CA GLU A 82 -5.92 -12.73 8.05
C GLU A 82 -6.36 -11.29 7.91
N ARG A 83 -5.58 -10.36 8.47
CA ARG A 83 -5.86 -8.93 8.37
C ARG A 83 -5.70 -8.47 6.93
N ARG A 84 -6.79 -7.92 6.36
CA ARG A 84 -6.82 -7.39 4.99
C ARG A 84 -6.72 -5.88 4.95
N PHE A 85 -7.23 -5.22 6.00
CA PHE A 85 -7.23 -3.77 6.09
C PHE A 85 -7.23 -3.33 7.56
N LYS A 86 -6.56 -2.23 7.84
CA LYS A 86 -6.61 -1.50 9.11
C LYS A 86 -6.57 0.00 8.80
N GLY A 87 -7.46 0.77 9.41
CA GLY A 87 -7.56 2.21 9.14
C GLY A 87 -8.72 2.85 9.86
N PHE A 88 -9.35 3.82 9.21
CA PHE A 88 -10.38 4.68 9.78
C PHE A 88 -11.55 4.86 8.82
N VAL A 89 -12.73 5.11 9.36
CA VAL A 89 -13.91 5.49 8.58
C VAL A 89 -13.68 6.88 7.99
N ARG A 90 -13.72 6.97 6.67
CA ARG A 90 -13.60 8.23 5.94
C ARG A 90 -14.95 8.88 5.72
N ARG A 91 -15.95 8.05 5.40
CA ARG A 91 -17.31 8.52 5.10
C ARG A 91 -18.32 7.40 5.27
N VAL A 92 -19.51 7.74 5.74
CA VAL A 92 -20.66 6.84 5.79
C VAL A 92 -21.70 7.30 4.78
N VAL A 93 -21.97 6.46 3.78
CA VAL A 93 -23.00 6.71 2.76
C VAL A 93 -24.28 5.99 3.15
N GLN A 94 -25.32 6.78 3.40
CA GLN A 94 -26.64 6.26 3.76
C GLN A 94 -27.30 5.54 2.59
N GLY A 95 -27.85 4.38 2.83
CA GLY A 95 -28.53 3.59 1.80
C GLY A 95 -28.90 2.19 2.29
N ILE A 96 -29.32 1.33 1.38
CA ILE A 96 -29.56 -0.09 1.61
C ILE A 96 -28.81 -0.85 0.53
N PRO A 97 -27.65 -1.46 0.88
CA PRO A 97 -26.95 -1.45 2.17
C PRO A 97 -26.33 -0.09 2.52
N VAL A 98 -26.01 0.12 3.79
CA VAL A 98 -25.20 1.26 4.23
C VAL A 98 -23.76 1.00 3.83
N ARG A 99 -23.13 1.96 3.17
CA ARG A 99 -21.74 1.86 2.74
C ARG A 99 -20.82 2.66 3.66
N VAL A 100 -19.83 1.98 4.22
CA VAL A 100 -18.75 2.60 5.00
C VAL A 100 -17.50 2.62 4.13
N GLU A 101 -17.03 3.81 3.79
CA GLU A 101 -15.80 4.03 3.06
C GLU A 101 -14.68 4.32 4.05
N CYS A 102 -13.59 3.57 3.97
CA CYS A 102 -12.49 3.60 4.91
C CYS A 102 -11.18 3.89 4.19
N GLU A 103 -10.29 4.60 4.88
CA GLU A 103 -8.91 4.85 4.47
C GLU A 103 -7.92 4.30 5.49
N GLY A 104 -6.75 3.89 5.03
CA GLY A 104 -5.66 3.41 5.88
C GLY A 104 -5.09 4.52 6.76
N TYR A 105 -3.93 4.27 7.34
CA TYR A 105 -3.31 5.17 8.32
C TYR A 105 -2.88 6.54 7.76
N ALA A 106 -2.83 6.70 6.44
CA ALA A 106 -2.67 8.02 5.82
C ALA A 106 -3.78 9.01 6.22
N TYR A 107 -4.95 8.50 6.62
CA TYR A 107 -6.07 9.29 7.15
C TYR A 107 -5.64 10.24 8.28
N LEU A 108 -4.78 9.79 9.18
CA LEU A 108 -4.32 10.59 10.32
C LEU A 108 -3.43 11.79 9.92
N LEU A 109 -2.94 11.82 8.68
CA LEU A 109 -2.02 12.84 8.19
C LEU A 109 -2.71 14.00 7.46
N TYR A 110 -4.02 13.91 7.19
CA TYR A 110 -4.73 14.97 6.45
C TYR A 110 -4.78 16.28 7.24
N ASP A 111 -5.03 16.20 8.55
CA ASP A 111 -5.22 17.38 9.42
C ASP A 111 -3.93 17.80 10.14
N VAL A 112 -2.83 17.08 9.93
CA VAL A 112 -1.53 17.44 10.49
C VAL A 112 -0.93 18.61 9.71
N ILE A 113 -0.63 19.71 10.39
CA ILE A 113 0.09 20.84 9.80
C ILE A 113 1.56 20.79 10.23
N PHE A 114 2.44 20.63 9.26
CA PHE A 114 3.86 20.47 9.47
C PHE A 114 4.64 21.73 9.08
N ASN A 115 5.32 22.32 10.08
CA ASN A 115 6.11 23.55 9.93
C ASN A 115 7.51 23.27 10.49
N LYS A 116 8.43 22.81 9.66
CA LYS A 116 9.82 22.55 10.07
C LYS A 116 10.81 22.92 8.97
N SER A 117 12.01 23.35 9.39
CA SER A 117 13.15 23.61 8.51
C SER A 117 14.36 22.89 9.04
N TYR A 118 15.06 22.22 8.14
CA TYR A 118 16.25 21.43 8.45
C TYR A 118 17.40 21.88 7.56
N SER A 119 18.53 22.23 8.14
CA SER A 119 19.78 22.43 7.39
C SER A 119 20.34 21.08 6.92
N SER A 120 20.31 20.07 7.80
CA SER A 120 20.65 18.67 7.51
C SER A 120 19.72 17.78 8.31
N THR A 121 19.22 16.70 7.70
CA THR A 121 18.29 15.74 8.32
C THR A 121 18.33 14.40 7.59
N THR A 122 17.48 13.46 7.98
CA THR A 122 17.23 12.21 7.24
C THR A 122 15.75 12.04 6.93
N ALA A 123 15.44 11.26 5.89
CA ALA A 123 14.04 10.93 5.58
C ALA A 123 13.35 10.30 6.80
N LYS A 124 14.06 9.44 7.56
CA LYS A 124 13.56 8.83 8.79
C LYS A 124 13.21 9.88 9.84
N GLN A 125 14.08 10.89 10.06
CA GLN A 125 13.84 11.96 11.03
C GLN A 125 12.62 12.80 10.64
N ILE A 126 12.45 13.13 9.35
CA ILE A 126 11.27 13.88 8.88
C ILE A 126 9.98 13.14 9.20
N VAL A 127 9.88 11.84 8.90
CA VAL A 127 8.65 11.08 9.17
C VAL A 127 8.47 10.80 10.66
N THR A 128 9.54 10.67 11.44
CA THR A 128 9.46 10.57 12.90
C THR A 128 8.88 11.84 13.51
N ASP A 129 9.40 12.99 13.09
CA ASP A 129 8.89 14.29 13.54
C ASP A 129 7.44 14.55 13.11
N LEU A 130 7.08 14.07 11.91
CA LEU A 130 5.72 14.20 11.38
C LEU A 130 4.71 13.36 12.17
N CYS A 131 5.10 12.18 12.60
CA CYS A 131 4.20 11.20 13.23
C CYS A 131 4.31 11.17 14.76
N GLN A 132 5.01 12.15 15.37
CA GLN A 132 5.35 12.14 16.79
C GLN A 132 4.15 11.92 17.72
N ASP A 133 3.00 12.51 17.40
CA ASP A 133 1.78 12.48 18.22
C ASP A 133 0.67 11.59 17.61
N LEU A 134 1.03 10.72 16.67
CA LEU A 134 0.09 9.86 15.95
C LEU A 134 0.33 8.38 16.28
N ASP A 135 -0.74 7.58 16.23
CA ASP A 135 -0.66 6.10 16.31
C ASP A 135 -0.11 5.51 15.00
N ILE A 136 1.06 6.00 14.57
CA ILE A 136 1.78 5.51 13.40
C ILE A 136 3.13 4.95 13.83
N VAL A 137 3.37 3.69 13.50
CA VAL A 137 4.65 3.04 13.75
C VAL A 137 5.61 3.36 12.61
N ILE A 138 6.77 3.92 12.92
CA ILE A 138 7.82 4.17 11.93
C ILE A 138 8.63 2.89 11.74
N SER A 139 8.74 2.40 10.51
CA SER A 139 9.49 1.19 10.20
C SER A 139 10.96 1.31 10.59
N ASN A 140 11.47 0.28 11.26
CA ASN A 140 12.89 0.19 11.60
C ASN A 140 13.77 -0.05 10.37
N GLU A 141 13.21 -0.51 9.28
CA GLU A 141 13.90 -0.82 8.03
C GLU A 141 14.05 0.41 7.10
N ILE A 142 13.65 1.60 7.54
CA ILE A 142 13.89 2.84 6.80
C ILE A 142 15.41 3.10 6.74
N PRO A 143 15.99 3.12 5.53
CA PRO A 143 17.43 3.39 5.40
C PRO A 143 17.77 4.83 5.79
N THR A 144 19.03 5.04 6.17
CA THR A 144 19.52 6.40 6.43
C THR A 144 19.68 7.14 5.11
N ILE A 145 18.73 8.02 4.79
CA ILE A 145 18.71 8.85 3.59
C ILE A 145 18.93 10.29 4.03
N PRO A 146 20.15 10.83 3.94
CA PRO A 146 20.43 12.21 4.30
C PRO A 146 19.80 13.16 3.29
N LEU A 147 19.28 14.26 3.79
CA LEU A 147 18.63 15.32 3.04
C LEU A 147 19.10 16.67 3.58
N GLU A 148 19.37 17.62 2.70
CA GLU A 148 19.86 18.94 3.06
C GLU A 148 18.88 20.03 2.62
N ASN A 149 18.87 21.12 3.40
CA ASN A 149 18.10 22.32 3.09
C ASN A 149 16.62 22.02 2.80
N VAL A 150 15.99 21.25 3.70
CA VAL A 150 14.58 20.88 3.61
C VAL A 150 13.74 21.87 4.41
N ARG A 151 12.71 22.41 3.81
CA ARG A 151 11.78 23.32 4.46
C ARG A 151 10.34 22.99 4.12
N PHE A 152 9.55 22.78 5.15
CA PHE A 152 8.10 22.66 5.06
C PHE A 152 7.47 23.89 5.73
N LYS A 153 6.56 24.55 5.04
CA LYS A 153 5.82 25.71 5.56
C LYS A 153 4.33 25.47 5.33
N ASN A 154 3.58 25.30 6.42
CA ASN A 154 2.16 24.99 6.40
C ASN A 154 1.82 23.79 5.48
N ALA A 155 2.70 22.80 5.43
CA ALA A 155 2.46 21.58 4.66
C ALA A 155 1.58 20.63 5.44
N THR A 156 0.60 20.00 4.80
CA THR A 156 -0.12 18.89 5.42
C THR A 156 0.78 17.66 5.52
N GLY A 157 0.49 16.73 6.43
CA GLY A 157 1.26 15.50 6.55
C GLY A 157 1.30 14.72 5.23
N ILE A 158 0.21 14.72 4.48
CA ILE A 158 0.13 14.12 3.13
C ILE A 158 1.10 14.79 2.16
N GLN A 159 1.18 16.12 2.15
CA GLN A 159 2.12 16.85 1.29
C GLN A 159 3.58 16.52 1.62
N VAL A 160 3.90 16.25 2.88
CA VAL A 160 5.23 15.78 3.28
C VAL A 160 5.53 14.40 2.68
N LEU A 161 4.58 13.45 2.75
CA LEU A 161 4.74 12.15 2.13
C LEU A 161 4.83 12.24 0.61
N GLU A 162 4.02 13.08 -0.03
CA GLU A 162 4.09 13.34 -1.47
C GLU A 162 5.44 13.91 -1.88
N TRP A 163 5.98 14.83 -1.09
CA TRP A 163 7.29 15.39 -1.35
C TRP A 163 8.39 14.31 -1.29
N LEU A 164 8.40 13.44 -0.27
CA LEU A 164 9.34 12.32 -0.19
C LEU A 164 9.20 11.37 -1.38
N LYS A 165 7.98 11.09 -1.82
CA LYS A 165 7.70 10.23 -2.98
C LYS A 165 8.10 10.88 -4.30
N ASN A 166 7.68 12.12 -4.54
CA ASN A 166 7.77 12.75 -5.85
C ASN A 166 9.10 13.47 -6.07
N GLU A 167 9.62 14.17 -5.06
CA GLU A 167 10.89 14.90 -5.19
C GLU A 167 12.10 14.03 -4.87
N CYS A 168 11.99 13.14 -3.88
CA CYS A 168 13.09 12.23 -3.52
C CYS A 168 13.03 10.88 -4.25
N LYS A 169 11.94 10.58 -4.98
CA LYS A 169 11.71 9.31 -5.70
C LYS A 169 11.77 8.08 -4.78
N LEU A 170 11.38 8.25 -3.54
CA LEU A 170 11.31 7.17 -2.56
C LEU A 170 9.99 6.41 -2.67
N ALA A 171 10.00 5.14 -2.30
CA ALA A 171 8.79 4.40 -2.02
C ALA A 171 8.26 4.86 -0.66
N VAL A 172 6.98 5.24 -0.61
CA VAL A 172 6.29 5.67 0.61
C VAL A 172 4.98 4.90 0.68
N TYR A 173 4.84 4.03 1.66
CA TYR A 173 3.62 3.24 1.84
C TYR A 173 3.45 2.79 3.29
N PHE A 174 2.20 2.49 3.65
CA PHE A 174 1.86 1.90 4.93
C PHE A 174 1.76 0.37 4.81
N ASN A 175 2.25 -0.35 5.81
CA ASN A 175 1.90 -1.74 6.05
C ASN A 175 1.01 -1.78 7.28
N PHE A 176 -0.31 -1.67 7.08
CA PHE A 176 -1.30 -1.36 8.11
C PHE A 176 -0.97 -0.03 8.79
N ASN A 177 -0.51 -0.03 10.06
CA ASN A 177 -0.11 1.16 10.79
C ASN A 177 1.40 1.46 10.75
N GLU A 178 2.19 0.67 10.06
CA GLU A 178 3.64 0.88 9.93
C GLU A 178 3.95 1.67 8.66
N LEU A 179 4.52 2.86 8.80
CA LEU A 179 4.98 3.70 7.69
C LEU A 179 6.40 3.31 7.28
N TYR A 180 6.59 2.99 6.01
CA TYR A 180 7.88 2.77 5.39
C TYR A 180 8.22 3.87 4.38
N VAL A 181 9.46 4.34 4.40
CA VAL A 181 10.01 5.30 3.44
C VAL A 181 11.41 4.85 3.04
N GLY A 182 11.63 4.57 1.77
CA GLY A 182 12.93 4.08 1.32
C GLY A 182 12.97 3.66 -0.13
N THR A 183 13.83 2.69 -0.45
CA THR A 183 13.81 2.04 -1.77
C THR A 183 12.70 1.00 -1.81
N LEU A 184 12.12 0.75 -2.99
CA LEU A 184 10.97 -0.14 -3.13
C LEU A 184 11.23 -1.57 -2.60
N PHE A 185 12.44 -2.07 -2.78
CA PHE A 185 12.85 -3.42 -2.37
C PHE A 185 13.70 -3.43 -1.08
N GLY A 186 13.81 -2.30 -0.40
CA GLY A 186 14.67 -2.15 0.79
C GLY A 186 14.07 -2.70 2.09
N LYS A 187 12.78 -3.07 2.08
CA LYS A 187 12.13 -3.73 3.21
C LYS A 187 12.22 -5.24 3.06
N SER A 188 12.45 -5.96 4.16
CA SER A 188 12.45 -7.42 4.17
C SER A 188 11.10 -7.97 3.68
N GLN A 189 11.15 -9.01 2.87
CA GLN A 189 10.02 -9.50 2.10
C GLN A 189 9.64 -10.92 2.50
N LYS A 190 8.37 -11.14 2.81
CA LYS A 190 7.83 -12.48 3.01
C LYS A 190 7.59 -13.15 1.66
N THR A 191 8.15 -14.34 1.47
CA THR A 191 7.91 -15.14 0.27
C THR A 191 6.74 -16.11 0.48
N VAL A 192 5.79 -16.11 -0.46
CA VAL A 192 4.62 -16.97 -0.47
C VAL A 192 4.57 -17.77 -1.76
N LYS A 193 4.40 -19.09 -1.65
CA LYS A 193 4.31 -19.99 -2.80
C LYS A 193 2.94 -19.91 -3.47
N LEU A 194 2.94 -19.84 -4.79
CA LEU A 194 1.77 -19.78 -5.64
C LEU A 194 1.91 -20.76 -6.79
N ARG A 195 0.98 -21.70 -6.95
CA ARG A 195 0.97 -22.65 -8.06
C ARG A 195 -0.18 -22.35 -9.01
N LEU A 196 0.18 -22.01 -10.26
CA LEU A 196 -0.81 -21.71 -11.29
C LEU A 196 -1.67 -22.94 -11.61
N GLY A 197 -2.99 -22.74 -11.70
CA GLY A 197 -3.97 -23.80 -11.94
C GLY A 197 -4.30 -24.65 -10.70
N TRP A 198 -3.73 -24.36 -9.53
CA TRP A 198 -4.04 -25.05 -8.28
C TRP A 198 -4.72 -24.13 -7.26
N ASN A 199 -4.06 -23.06 -6.85
CA ASN A 199 -4.58 -22.08 -5.91
C ASN A 199 -4.87 -20.72 -6.56
N THR A 200 -4.91 -20.70 -7.89
CA THR A 200 -5.30 -19.53 -8.71
C THR A 200 -6.65 -19.75 -9.36
N ILE A 201 -7.40 -18.66 -9.54
CA ILE A 201 -8.70 -18.68 -10.22
C ILE A 201 -8.52 -18.21 -11.66
N LYS A 202 -7.78 -17.10 -11.86
CA LYS A 202 -7.48 -16.52 -13.17
C LYS A 202 -6.07 -15.94 -13.19
N ASP A 203 -5.37 -16.16 -14.30
CA ASP A 203 -4.04 -15.61 -14.57
C ASP A 203 -3.94 -14.96 -15.97
N ASN A 204 -5.08 -14.67 -16.61
CA ASN A 204 -5.15 -14.20 -17.98
C ASN A 204 -4.46 -12.84 -18.19
N ASN A 205 -4.35 -12.04 -17.12
CA ASN A 205 -3.69 -10.74 -17.14
C ASN A 205 -2.22 -10.82 -16.71
N PHE A 206 -1.73 -12.00 -16.32
CA PHE A 206 -0.33 -12.25 -16.05
C PHE A 206 0.38 -12.64 -17.34
N LYS A 207 0.91 -11.62 -18.03
CA LYS A 207 1.42 -11.73 -19.40
C LYS A 207 2.87 -11.31 -19.48
N GLN A 208 3.57 -11.84 -20.47
CA GLN A 208 4.89 -11.35 -20.82
C GLN A 208 4.76 -9.90 -21.34
N ARG A 209 5.57 -9.02 -20.78
CA ARG A 209 5.67 -7.65 -21.25
C ARG A 209 6.51 -7.61 -22.51
N GLU A 210 6.00 -6.95 -23.54
CA GLU A 210 6.83 -6.61 -24.70
C GLU A 210 7.87 -5.56 -24.28
N LEU A 211 9.13 -5.79 -24.66
CA LEU A 211 10.21 -4.86 -24.38
C LEU A 211 9.98 -3.58 -25.18
N ASP A 212 9.77 -2.50 -24.49
CA ASP A 212 9.95 -1.18 -25.08
C ASP A 212 11.44 -1.00 -25.43
N LYS A 213 11.69 -0.16 -26.44
CA LYS A 213 13.05 0.15 -26.91
C LYS A 213 13.96 0.45 -25.74
N ASN A 214 15.19 -0.08 -25.75
CA ASN A 214 16.20 0.14 -24.72
C ASN A 214 16.36 1.62 -24.40
N VAL A 215 15.83 2.05 -23.25
CA VAL A 215 15.90 3.43 -22.77
C VAL A 215 16.90 3.49 -21.64
N LYS A 216 17.84 4.43 -21.70
CA LYS A 216 18.74 4.71 -20.57
C LYS A 216 18.09 5.74 -19.66
N ILE A 217 17.99 5.41 -18.37
CA ILE A 217 17.49 6.33 -17.35
C ILE A 217 18.66 7.10 -16.74
N ASN A 218 18.56 8.42 -16.75
CA ASN A 218 19.49 9.30 -16.04
C ASN A 218 18.72 9.96 -14.88
N ILE A 219 19.27 9.95 -13.69
CA ILE A 219 18.77 10.76 -12.60
C ILE A 219 19.43 12.13 -12.66
N VAL A 220 18.61 13.17 -12.63
CA VAL A 220 19.05 14.56 -12.80
C VAL A 220 18.77 15.32 -11.51
N GLU A 221 19.84 15.73 -10.83
CA GLU A 221 19.78 16.64 -9.70
C GLU A 221 20.03 18.07 -10.17
N LYS A 222 19.25 19.02 -9.65
CA LYS A 222 19.49 20.45 -9.85
C LYS A 222 19.73 21.10 -8.51
N ASN A 223 20.91 21.66 -8.29
CA ASN A 223 21.23 22.38 -7.06
C ASN A 223 20.65 23.80 -7.06
N VAL A 224 20.73 24.48 -5.90
CA VAL A 224 20.22 25.85 -5.72
C VAL A 224 20.85 26.85 -6.67
N LYS A 225 22.11 26.60 -7.12
CA LYS A 225 22.84 27.45 -8.07
C LYS A 225 22.47 27.16 -9.54
N GLY A 226 21.57 26.19 -9.79
CA GLY A 226 21.15 25.80 -11.13
C GLY A 226 22.08 24.81 -11.84
N GLU A 227 23.15 24.34 -11.17
CA GLU A 227 24.04 23.33 -11.71
C GLU A 227 23.32 21.97 -11.77
N VAL A 228 23.51 21.27 -12.87
CA VAL A 228 22.84 20.00 -13.15
C VAL A 228 23.87 18.87 -13.07
N LYS A 229 23.65 17.94 -12.14
CA LYS A 229 24.42 16.70 -12.04
C LYS A 229 23.58 15.55 -12.57
N ARG A 230 24.15 14.72 -13.44
CA ARG A 230 23.50 13.52 -13.99
C ARG A 230 24.13 12.26 -13.43
N THR A 231 23.30 11.36 -12.89
CA THR A 231 23.71 10.02 -12.45
C THR A 231 23.04 9.01 -13.35
N PRO A 232 23.78 8.38 -14.30
CA PRO A 232 23.22 7.40 -15.23
C PRO A 232 23.00 6.05 -14.56
N ALA A 233 22.00 5.29 -15.06
CA ALA A 233 21.90 3.87 -14.79
C ALA A 233 23.01 3.08 -15.50
N ASP A 234 23.38 1.91 -14.94
CA ASP A 234 24.39 1.03 -15.52
C ASP A 234 23.81 0.26 -16.73
N VAL A 235 23.89 0.87 -17.94
CA VAL A 235 23.43 0.28 -19.19
C VAL A 235 24.44 0.50 -20.30
N GLN A 236 24.82 -0.57 -20.98
CA GLN A 236 25.85 -0.52 -22.04
C GLN A 236 25.31 -0.15 -23.43
N LYS A 237 24.06 -0.53 -23.75
CA LYS A 237 23.44 -0.24 -25.05
C LYS A 237 22.04 0.33 -24.85
N TYR A 238 21.78 1.48 -25.47
CA TYR A 238 20.49 2.16 -25.44
C TYR A 238 20.23 2.90 -26.76
N SER A 239 18.96 3.08 -27.08
CA SER A 239 18.52 3.84 -28.24
C SER A 239 18.01 5.25 -27.89
N ASN A 240 17.52 5.43 -26.67
CA ASN A 240 16.99 6.69 -26.17
C ASN A 240 17.43 6.94 -24.72
N GLU A 241 17.46 8.21 -24.30
CA GLU A 241 17.71 8.62 -22.92
C GLU A 241 16.46 9.28 -22.33
N LYS A 242 16.23 9.04 -21.02
CA LYS A 242 15.15 9.65 -20.26
C LYS A 242 15.71 10.24 -18.97
N ASP A 243 15.57 11.54 -18.80
CA ASP A 243 15.97 12.24 -17.60
C ASP A 243 14.83 12.20 -16.56
N VAL A 244 15.15 11.76 -15.34
CA VAL A 244 14.25 11.75 -14.18
C VAL A 244 14.78 12.73 -13.15
N LYS A 245 14.04 13.80 -12.90
CA LYS A 245 14.41 14.86 -11.95
C LYS A 245 14.22 14.39 -10.51
N VAL A 246 15.19 14.69 -9.66
CA VAL A 246 15.15 14.46 -8.21
C VAL A 246 15.66 15.70 -7.47
N LYS A 247 15.31 15.79 -6.17
CA LYS A 247 15.87 16.82 -5.29
C LYS A 247 17.38 16.65 -5.13
N ALA A 248 18.10 17.76 -5.14
CA ALA A 248 19.53 17.75 -4.85
C ALA A 248 19.84 17.37 -3.38
N GLY A 249 21.01 16.79 -3.17
CA GLY A 249 21.50 16.41 -1.84
C GLY A 249 21.20 14.95 -1.46
N ILE A 250 20.67 14.14 -2.38
CA ILE A 250 20.53 12.69 -2.18
C ILE A 250 21.89 12.01 -2.45
N PRO A 251 22.31 11.05 -1.60
CA PRO A 251 23.58 10.34 -1.79
C PRO A 251 23.67 9.67 -3.16
N SER A 252 24.85 9.75 -3.79
CA SER A 252 25.08 9.20 -5.14
C SER A 252 24.77 7.71 -5.24
N GLU A 253 25.03 6.95 -4.16
CA GLU A 253 24.72 5.52 -4.11
C GLU A 253 23.22 5.24 -4.17
N LEU A 254 22.41 6.01 -3.44
CA LEU A 254 20.96 5.90 -3.48
C LEU A 254 20.41 6.34 -4.85
N LEU A 255 21.00 7.38 -5.45
CA LEU A 255 20.61 7.81 -6.81
C LEU A 255 20.89 6.72 -7.84
N LYS A 256 21.99 5.98 -7.72
CA LYS A 256 22.27 4.81 -8.56
C LYS A 256 21.24 3.71 -8.35
N GLN A 257 20.89 3.40 -7.10
CA GLN A 257 19.85 2.40 -6.82
C GLN A 257 18.50 2.80 -7.42
N ILE A 258 18.11 4.07 -7.31
CA ILE A 258 16.88 4.60 -7.93
C ILE A 258 16.98 4.51 -9.45
N ALA A 259 18.10 4.93 -10.05
CA ALA A 259 18.34 4.86 -11.49
C ALA A 259 18.23 3.41 -11.99
N ASN A 260 18.93 2.49 -11.36
CA ASN A 260 18.95 1.07 -11.72
C ASN A 260 17.56 0.43 -11.58
N ARG A 261 16.80 0.77 -10.52
CA ARG A 261 15.42 0.31 -10.37
C ARG A 261 14.51 0.78 -11.51
N LEU A 262 14.57 2.06 -11.85
CA LEU A 262 13.77 2.63 -12.92
C LEU A 262 14.19 2.06 -14.28
N GLN A 263 15.49 1.81 -14.47
CA GLN A 263 16.04 1.15 -15.63
C GLN A 263 15.52 -0.28 -15.76
N THR A 264 15.59 -1.07 -14.67
CA THR A 264 15.08 -2.45 -14.64
C THR A 264 13.59 -2.46 -14.94
N LYS A 265 12.82 -1.55 -14.32
CA LYS A 265 11.36 -1.41 -14.60
C LYS A 265 11.10 -1.10 -16.09
N SER A 266 11.92 -0.25 -16.71
CA SER A 266 11.80 0.11 -18.13
C SER A 266 12.13 -1.04 -19.06
N ASN A 267 13.20 -1.77 -18.76
CA ASN A 267 13.74 -2.84 -19.61
C ASN A 267 13.27 -4.24 -19.22
N TYR A 268 12.32 -4.35 -18.27
CA TYR A 268 11.81 -5.65 -17.85
C TYR A 268 10.93 -6.28 -18.92
N GLY A 269 11.37 -7.38 -19.49
CA GLY A 269 10.68 -8.17 -20.52
C GLY A 269 10.09 -9.50 -20.01
N GLY A 270 10.00 -9.65 -18.66
CA GLY A 270 9.40 -10.84 -18.02
C GLY A 270 7.88 -10.74 -17.86
N HIS A 271 7.31 -11.68 -17.15
CA HIS A 271 5.88 -11.69 -16.85
C HIS A 271 5.53 -10.64 -15.80
N GLN A 272 4.41 -9.96 -16.00
CA GLN A 272 3.83 -9.00 -15.05
C GLN A 272 2.32 -8.95 -15.20
N GLY A 273 1.62 -8.42 -14.21
CA GLY A 273 0.17 -8.21 -14.24
C GLY A 273 -0.55 -8.93 -13.11
N ASP A 274 -1.83 -9.19 -13.31
CA ASP A 274 -2.74 -9.59 -12.25
C ASP A 274 -2.99 -11.10 -12.24
N ILE A 275 -3.00 -11.67 -11.03
CA ILE A 275 -3.46 -13.04 -10.77
C ILE A 275 -4.58 -12.98 -9.73
N GLU A 276 -5.74 -13.57 -10.06
CA GLU A 276 -6.87 -13.70 -9.14
C GLU A 276 -6.79 -15.03 -8.39
N LEU A 277 -6.94 -14.98 -7.08
CA LEU A 277 -6.80 -16.07 -6.13
C LEU A 277 -8.02 -16.15 -5.20
N PHE A 278 -8.14 -17.28 -4.48
CA PHE A 278 -8.90 -17.33 -3.24
C PHE A 278 -8.24 -16.45 -2.18
N LEU A 279 -8.84 -16.30 -0.99
CA LEU A 279 -8.22 -15.54 0.10
C LEU A 279 -6.96 -16.21 0.66
N GLU A 280 -6.79 -17.50 0.41
CA GLU A 280 -5.59 -18.26 0.76
C GLU A 280 -4.90 -18.80 -0.52
N PRO A 281 -3.55 -18.74 -0.55
CA PRO A 281 -2.65 -18.21 0.48
C PRO A 281 -2.76 -16.68 0.65
N PHE A 282 -2.52 -16.19 1.86
CA PHE A 282 -2.56 -14.76 2.17
C PHE A 282 -1.43 -14.01 1.48
N PHE A 283 -1.78 -12.96 0.75
CA PHE A 283 -0.84 -12.01 0.19
C PHE A 283 -1.09 -10.60 0.72
N ASN A 284 -0.01 -9.87 0.92
CA ASN A 284 -0.03 -8.44 1.15
C ASN A 284 0.95 -7.75 0.19
N LYS A 285 0.77 -6.45 -0.04
CA LYS A 285 1.73 -5.65 -0.79
C LYS A 285 3.12 -5.75 -0.17
N GLY A 286 4.16 -5.72 -1.00
CA GLY A 286 5.55 -5.88 -0.55
C GLY A 286 5.99 -7.32 -0.33
N PHE A 287 5.10 -8.33 -0.50
CA PHE A 287 5.49 -9.74 -0.46
C PHE A 287 6.18 -10.17 -1.76
N VAL A 288 6.81 -11.32 -1.73
CA VAL A 288 7.29 -12.02 -2.92
C VAL A 288 6.38 -13.20 -3.21
N ALA A 289 5.85 -13.26 -4.41
CA ALA A 289 5.15 -14.44 -4.93
C ALA A 289 6.17 -15.35 -5.62
N ASN A 290 6.42 -16.54 -5.04
CA ASN A 290 7.15 -17.60 -5.70
C ASN A 290 6.16 -18.39 -6.56
N VAL A 291 6.10 -18.07 -7.85
CA VAL A 291 5.14 -18.65 -8.81
C VAL A 291 5.70 -19.94 -9.39
N ASP A 292 4.95 -21.03 -9.25
CA ASP A 292 5.15 -22.31 -9.92
C ASP A 292 4.19 -22.41 -11.10
N GLY A 293 4.72 -22.27 -12.31
CA GLY A 293 4.00 -22.38 -13.57
C GLY A 293 4.01 -23.81 -14.11
N PHE A 294 3.49 -24.79 -13.36
CA PHE A 294 3.55 -26.22 -13.72
C PHE A 294 3.18 -26.53 -15.18
N ARG A 295 2.16 -25.85 -15.74
CA ARG A 295 1.75 -26.01 -17.16
C ARG A 295 2.40 -24.98 -18.08
N TYR A 296 2.95 -23.92 -17.52
CA TYR A 296 3.54 -22.78 -18.22
C TYR A 296 4.86 -22.42 -17.53
N PRO A 297 5.92 -23.23 -17.73
CA PRO A 297 7.20 -23.06 -17.02
C PRO A 297 7.82 -21.68 -17.19
N GLU A 298 7.52 -21.00 -18.32
CA GLU A 298 7.96 -19.65 -18.63
C GLU A 298 7.39 -18.59 -17.66
N LYS A 299 6.29 -18.91 -16.96
CA LYS A 299 5.69 -18.05 -15.94
C LYS A 299 6.29 -18.27 -14.55
N SER A 300 7.13 -19.31 -14.39
CA SER A 300 7.74 -19.62 -13.08
C SER A 300 8.78 -18.57 -12.69
N GLY A 301 8.84 -18.25 -11.39
CA GLY A 301 9.81 -17.29 -10.88
C GLY A 301 9.35 -16.59 -9.61
N ASN A 302 10.20 -15.69 -9.13
CA ASN A 302 9.90 -14.82 -8.01
C ASN A 302 9.47 -13.45 -8.52
N TYR A 303 8.32 -13.00 -8.06
CA TYR A 303 7.71 -11.73 -8.45
C TYR A 303 7.38 -10.89 -7.22
N PHE A 304 7.57 -9.59 -7.33
CA PHE A 304 7.19 -8.66 -6.28
C PHE A 304 5.70 -8.36 -6.33
N VAL A 305 5.02 -8.38 -5.19
CA VAL A 305 3.60 -8.03 -5.06
C VAL A 305 3.48 -6.52 -4.88
N GLU A 306 3.16 -5.81 -5.96
CA GLU A 306 3.03 -4.35 -5.99
C GLU A 306 1.73 -3.88 -5.34
N ALA A 307 0.63 -4.59 -5.61
CA ALA A 307 -0.68 -4.27 -5.07
C ALA A 307 -1.50 -5.52 -4.80
N VAL A 308 -2.44 -5.39 -3.88
CA VAL A 308 -3.46 -6.42 -3.57
C VAL A 308 -4.83 -5.74 -3.54
N LYS A 309 -5.76 -6.27 -4.33
CA LYS A 309 -7.18 -5.92 -4.29
C LYS A 309 -7.97 -7.13 -3.85
N GLY A 310 -9.05 -6.95 -3.14
CA GLY A 310 -9.86 -8.09 -2.79
C GLY A 310 -11.33 -7.76 -2.61
N SER A 311 -12.11 -8.83 -2.58
CA SER A 311 -13.55 -8.79 -2.31
C SER A 311 -13.96 -9.97 -1.44
N PHE A 312 -14.95 -9.73 -0.59
CA PHE A 312 -15.50 -10.72 0.32
C PHE A 312 -17.00 -10.49 0.45
N GLY A 313 -17.80 -11.51 0.27
CA GLY A 313 -19.25 -11.41 0.39
C GLY A 313 -19.98 -12.53 -0.34
N LYS A 314 -21.19 -12.26 -0.84
CA LYS A 314 -22.08 -13.24 -1.46
C LYS A 314 -21.46 -13.97 -2.65
N GLY A 315 -20.52 -13.34 -3.38
CA GLY A 315 -19.78 -13.92 -4.51
C GLY A 315 -18.55 -14.75 -4.09
N GLY A 316 -18.34 -14.97 -2.78
CA GLY A 316 -17.14 -15.63 -2.24
C GLY A 316 -16.09 -14.67 -1.78
N GLY A 317 -14.94 -15.20 -1.35
CA GLY A 317 -13.74 -14.44 -0.99
C GLY A 317 -12.71 -14.53 -2.11
N ARG A 318 -12.23 -13.40 -2.60
CA ARG A 318 -11.27 -13.30 -3.70
C ARG A 318 -10.22 -12.24 -3.38
N GLN A 319 -9.00 -12.50 -3.84
CA GLN A 319 -7.95 -11.49 -3.89
C GLN A 319 -7.28 -11.49 -5.26
N THR A 320 -6.90 -10.33 -5.73
CA THR A 320 -6.12 -10.14 -6.96
C THR A 320 -4.80 -9.54 -6.55
N ILE A 321 -3.71 -10.21 -6.86
CA ILE A 321 -2.36 -9.71 -6.65
C ILE A 321 -1.81 -9.16 -7.95
N GLN A 322 -1.23 -7.97 -7.90
CA GLN A 322 -0.51 -7.37 -9.02
C GLN A 322 0.97 -7.68 -8.86
N LEU A 323 1.51 -8.42 -9.82
CA LEU A 323 2.88 -8.89 -9.84
C LEU A 323 3.73 -8.06 -10.79
N THR A 324 4.94 -7.75 -10.35
CA THR A 324 5.95 -7.06 -11.13
C THR A 324 7.32 -7.68 -10.92
N PHE A 325 8.34 -7.16 -11.61
CA PHE A 325 9.70 -7.66 -11.45
C PHE A 325 10.17 -7.58 -9.99
N LEU A 326 11.01 -8.53 -9.60
CA LEU A 326 11.77 -8.49 -8.35
C LEU A 326 13.22 -8.17 -8.67
N GLN A 327 13.72 -7.07 -8.13
CA GLN A 327 15.14 -6.76 -8.20
C GLN A 327 15.85 -7.51 -7.07
N GLN A 328 16.80 -8.35 -7.40
CA GLN A 328 17.72 -8.90 -6.41
C GLN A 328 18.68 -7.76 -5.99
N LEU A 329 18.73 -7.49 -4.69
CA LEU A 329 19.64 -6.51 -4.09
C LEU A 329 21.06 -7.08 -3.97
#